data_1a75763375560574903e385725a8454b
#
_entry.id   1a75763375560574903e385725a8454b
#
_cell.length_a   1.000
_cell.length_b   1.000
_cell.length_c   1.000
_cell.angle_alpha   90.00
_cell.angle_beta   90.00
_cell.angle_gamma   90.00
#
_symmetry.space_group_name_H-M   'P 1'
#
loop_
_entity.id
_entity.type
_entity.pdbx_description
1 polymer ?
#
loop_
_entity_poly.entity_id
_entity_poly.type
_entity_poly.pdbx_seq_one_letter_code
_entity_poly.pdbx_strand_id
1 'polypeptide(L)'
;FAEKNAEKKILEISSKSETELGVKLSAFHLTIRTKAGKEVPVECVFQAGKEFEEGGPYTDLLDVSPKAAKRDERLKNSGRIRAFHFEDLTFATEPKTYFYHWLYINALHMHSDLAEQVLCYDAFTDIEFNPKKSINCQAEAAAVYVSLRRRRLLQEALKSKEAFLDMVYSD
;
A
#
# COMPACT_ATOMS: atom_id res chain seq x y z
N PHE A 1 4.78 -34.25 12.38
CA PHE A 1 3.44 -34.54 11.91
C PHE A 1 2.39 -33.58 12.47
N ALA A 2 2.53 -33.25 13.75
CA ALA A 2 1.69 -32.23 14.38
C ALA A 2 1.84 -30.86 13.73
N GLU A 3 2.98 -30.57 13.16
CA GLU A 3 3.26 -29.32 12.45
C GLU A 3 2.34 -29.09 11.25
N LYS A 4 1.91 -30.16 10.61
CA LYS A 4 1.02 -30.08 9.46
C LYS A 4 -0.39 -29.62 9.82
N ASN A 5 -0.73 -29.73 11.09
CA ASN A 5 -2.05 -29.37 11.59
C ASN A 5 -2.04 -28.07 12.38
N ALA A 6 -0.90 -27.39 12.44
CA ALA A 6 -0.81 -26.10 13.11
C ALA A 6 -1.68 -25.09 12.36
N GLU A 7 -2.56 -24.41 13.07
CA GLU A 7 -3.38 -23.37 12.48
C GLU A 7 -2.53 -22.22 12.00
N LYS A 8 -2.76 -21.79 10.75
CA LYS A 8 -2.12 -20.61 10.22
C LYS A 8 -2.73 -19.37 10.85
N LYS A 9 -1.89 -18.43 11.25
CA LYS A 9 -2.35 -17.15 11.74
C LYS A 9 -2.64 -16.24 10.57
N ILE A 10 -3.92 -15.91 10.40
CA ILE A 10 -4.40 -15.07 9.30
C ILE A 10 -4.84 -13.73 9.87
N LEU A 11 -4.36 -12.65 9.28
CA LEU A 11 -4.75 -11.31 9.66
C LEU A 11 -5.64 -10.69 8.58
N GLU A 12 -6.81 -10.24 8.98
CA GLU A 12 -7.67 -9.43 8.13
C GLU A 12 -7.23 -7.98 8.22
N ILE A 13 -6.92 -7.38 7.09
CA ILE A 13 -6.53 -5.96 7.01
C ILE A 13 -7.70 -5.19 6.41
N SER A 14 -8.36 -4.40 7.25
CA SER A 14 -9.43 -3.54 6.81
C SER A 14 -9.78 -2.56 7.93
N SER A 15 -10.43 -1.45 7.58
CA SER A 15 -10.91 -0.48 8.57
C SER A 15 -11.98 -1.07 9.49
N LYS A 16 -12.53 -2.25 9.12
CA LYS A 16 -13.55 -2.97 9.89
C LYS A 16 -13.01 -4.26 10.52
N SER A 17 -11.71 -4.46 10.53
CA SER A 17 -11.11 -5.66 11.12
C SER A 17 -11.43 -5.77 12.60
N GLU A 18 -11.60 -6.99 13.08
CA GLU A 18 -11.81 -7.27 14.50
C GLU A 18 -10.55 -7.09 15.34
N THR A 19 -9.39 -7.08 14.69
CA THR A 19 -8.11 -6.87 15.39
C THR A 19 -7.68 -5.41 15.24
N GLU A 20 -7.11 -4.88 16.31
CA GLU A 20 -6.54 -3.52 16.29
C GLU A 20 -5.46 -3.41 15.23
N LEU A 21 -4.61 -4.42 15.11
CA LEU A 21 -3.53 -4.43 14.11
C LEU A 21 -4.08 -4.36 12.69
N GLY A 22 -5.12 -5.13 12.38
CA GLY A 22 -5.74 -5.13 11.07
C GLY A 22 -6.31 -3.77 10.68
N VAL A 23 -6.88 -3.05 11.65
CA VAL A 23 -7.38 -1.69 11.43
C VAL A 23 -6.22 -0.72 11.17
N LYS A 24 -5.17 -0.79 11.99
CA LYS A 24 -4.01 0.09 11.84
C LYS A 24 -3.25 -0.13 10.53
N LEU A 25 -3.35 -1.31 9.97
CA LEU A 25 -2.68 -1.66 8.71
C LEU A 25 -3.53 -1.32 7.48
N SER A 26 -4.78 -0.90 7.66
CA SER A 26 -5.57 -0.47 6.52
C SER A 26 -4.98 0.82 5.93
N ALA A 27 -5.10 0.99 4.62
CA ALA A 27 -4.57 2.18 3.95
C ALA A 27 -5.22 3.47 4.43
N PHE A 28 -6.39 3.37 5.07
CA PHE A 28 -7.07 4.54 5.67
C PHE A 28 -6.37 5.01 6.95
N HIS A 29 -5.60 4.15 7.61
CA HIS A 29 -4.96 4.45 8.89
C HIS A 29 -3.43 4.43 8.82
N LEU A 30 -2.86 3.54 7.99
CA LEU A 30 -1.42 3.48 7.82
C LEU A 30 -0.93 4.73 7.12
N THR A 31 0.06 5.39 7.70
CA THR A 31 0.58 6.66 7.17
C THR A 31 1.99 6.51 6.62
N ILE A 32 2.30 7.35 5.63
CA ILE A 32 3.67 7.50 5.14
C ILE A 32 4.12 8.93 5.47
N ARG A 33 5.39 9.09 5.82
CA ARG A 33 5.94 10.39 6.17
C ARG A 33 6.53 11.06 4.93
N THR A 34 6.12 12.31 4.70
CA THR A 34 6.65 13.12 3.61
C THR A 34 8.00 13.73 4.01
N LYS A 35 8.72 14.30 3.04
CA LYS A 35 9.98 15.00 3.30
C LYS A 35 9.80 16.16 4.27
N ALA A 36 8.63 16.78 4.27
CA ALA A 36 8.30 17.87 5.20
C ALA A 36 8.00 17.37 6.62
N GLY A 37 8.00 16.04 6.84
CA GLY A 37 7.72 15.47 8.15
C GLY A 37 6.24 15.24 8.45
N LYS A 38 5.37 15.49 7.48
CA LYS A 38 3.92 15.27 7.64
C LYS A 38 3.57 13.81 7.42
N GLU A 39 2.75 13.25 8.30
CA GLU A 39 2.24 11.90 8.11
C GLU A 39 0.91 11.94 7.38
N VAL A 40 0.81 11.23 6.28
CA VAL A 40 -0.36 11.21 5.40
C VAL A 40 -0.81 9.76 5.20
N PRO A 41 -2.11 9.46 5.36
CA PRO A 41 -2.60 8.10 5.10
C PRO A 41 -2.25 7.62 3.69
N VAL A 42 -1.89 6.36 3.57
CA VAL A 42 -1.53 5.75 2.28
C VAL A 42 -2.62 5.99 1.24
N GLU A 43 -3.90 5.86 1.63
CA GLU A 43 -5.02 6.10 0.71
C GLU A 43 -5.00 7.51 0.12
N CYS A 44 -4.72 8.52 0.95
CA CYS A 44 -4.64 9.91 0.47
C CYS A 44 -3.50 10.10 -0.51
N VAL A 45 -2.33 9.56 -0.20
CA VAL A 45 -1.16 9.65 -1.09
C VAL A 45 -1.44 8.96 -2.41
N PHE A 46 -2.06 7.78 -2.35
CA PHE A 46 -2.38 7.01 -3.54
C PHE A 46 -3.32 7.78 -4.47
N GLN A 47 -4.39 8.34 -3.92
CA GLN A 47 -5.36 9.08 -4.72
C GLN A 47 -4.79 10.41 -5.22
N ALA A 48 -4.06 11.12 -4.37
CA ALA A 48 -3.48 12.41 -4.73
C ALA A 48 -2.41 12.28 -5.81
N GLY A 49 -1.74 11.14 -5.88
CA GLY A 49 -0.64 10.92 -6.83
C GLY A 49 -1.05 10.54 -8.24
N LYS A 50 -2.33 10.30 -8.48
CA LYS A 50 -2.81 9.87 -9.80
C LYS A 50 -2.77 11.01 -10.81
N GLU A 51 -2.03 10.83 -11.88
CA GLU A 51 -2.06 11.72 -13.04
C GLU A 51 -2.90 11.04 -14.12
N PHE A 52 -3.87 11.78 -14.66
CA PHE A 52 -4.81 11.30 -15.67
C PHE A 52 -4.55 11.97 -17.00
N GLU A 53 -5.22 11.48 -18.04
CA GLU A 53 -5.16 12.11 -19.37
C GLU A 53 -5.64 13.55 -19.35
N GLU A 54 -6.63 13.87 -18.50
CA GLU A 54 -7.28 15.17 -18.46
C GLU A 54 -7.13 15.90 -17.12
N GLY A 55 -6.19 15.51 -16.31
CA GLY A 55 -5.97 16.23 -15.06
C GLY A 55 -5.13 15.48 -14.04
N GLY A 56 -4.90 16.11 -12.90
CA GLY A 56 -4.10 15.59 -11.82
C GLY A 56 -2.60 15.84 -12.01
N PRO A 57 -1.78 15.49 -11.03
CA PRO A 57 -2.16 14.95 -9.71
C PRO A 57 -2.95 15.98 -8.88
N TYR A 58 -3.93 15.48 -8.15
CA TYR A 58 -4.77 16.34 -7.31
C TYR A 58 -4.20 16.38 -5.89
N THR A 59 -3.16 17.16 -5.70
CA THR A 59 -2.38 17.21 -4.45
C THR A 59 -3.17 17.71 -3.24
N ASP A 60 -4.29 18.40 -3.46
CA ASP A 60 -5.18 18.79 -2.36
C ASP A 60 -5.76 17.59 -1.62
N LEU A 61 -5.78 16.40 -2.25
CA LEU A 61 -6.25 15.18 -1.60
C LEU A 61 -5.32 14.68 -0.50
N LEU A 62 -4.11 15.22 -0.40
CA LEU A 62 -3.21 14.93 0.72
C LEU A 62 -3.71 15.52 2.04
N ASP A 63 -4.59 16.51 1.97
CA ASP A 63 -5.05 17.27 3.14
C ASP A 63 -6.51 17.01 3.51
N VAL A 64 -7.13 16.01 2.91
CA VAL A 64 -8.50 15.62 3.22
C VAL A 64 -8.51 14.25 3.90
N SER A 65 -9.70 13.80 4.36
CA SER A 65 -9.80 12.46 4.94
C SER A 65 -9.60 11.39 3.87
N PRO A 66 -9.15 10.17 4.26
CA PRO A 66 -9.02 9.08 3.29
C PRO A 66 -10.33 8.75 2.57
N LYS A 67 -11.45 8.85 3.26
CA LYS A 67 -12.77 8.62 2.67
C LYS A 67 -13.08 9.67 1.61
N ALA A 68 -12.81 10.94 1.91
CA ALA A 68 -13.01 12.03 0.96
C ALA A 68 -12.09 11.89 -0.25
N ALA A 69 -10.82 11.54 -0.03
CA ALA A 69 -9.87 11.33 -1.11
C ALA A 69 -10.34 10.23 -2.07
N LYS A 70 -10.77 9.09 -1.51
CA LYS A 70 -11.24 7.94 -2.31
C LYS A 70 -12.48 8.26 -3.13
N ARG A 71 -13.34 9.14 -2.63
CA ARG A 71 -14.63 9.48 -3.26
C ARG A 71 -14.61 10.71 -4.15
N ASP A 72 -13.47 11.35 -4.31
CA ASP A 72 -13.38 12.57 -5.12
C ASP A 72 -13.80 12.26 -6.56
N GLU A 73 -14.75 13.03 -7.08
CA GLU A 73 -15.33 12.81 -8.41
C GLU A 73 -14.34 13.03 -9.54
N ARG A 74 -13.32 13.87 -9.33
CA ARG A 74 -12.29 14.11 -10.35
C ARG A 74 -11.57 12.81 -10.73
N LEU A 75 -11.47 11.85 -9.79
CA LEU A 75 -10.82 10.56 -10.07
C LEU A 75 -11.59 9.75 -11.12
N LYS A 76 -12.88 9.98 -11.24
CA LYS A 76 -13.73 9.27 -12.22
C LYS A 76 -13.85 10.02 -13.54
N ASN A 77 -13.63 11.33 -13.53
CA ASN A 77 -13.96 12.21 -14.64
C ASN A 77 -12.75 12.76 -15.39
N SER A 78 -11.53 12.31 -15.04
CA SER A 78 -10.30 12.85 -15.63
C SER A 78 -9.66 11.93 -16.69
N GLY A 79 -10.35 10.87 -17.08
CA GLY A 79 -9.85 9.94 -18.08
C GLY A 79 -9.03 8.81 -17.48
N ARG A 80 -8.16 8.22 -18.29
CA ARG A 80 -7.31 7.11 -17.85
C ARG A 80 -6.11 7.61 -17.07
N ILE A 81 -5.62 6.78 -16.15
CA ILE A 81 -4.42 7.09 -15.39
C ILE A 81 -3.20 6.93 -16.30
N ARG A 82 -2.35 7.96 -16.34
CA ARG A 82 -1.13 7.99 -17.15
C ARG A 82 0.13 7.69 -16.35
N ALA A 83 0.15 8.09 -15.08
CA ALA A 83 1.30 7.91 -14.20
C ALA A 83 0.88 8.11 -12.76
N PHE A 84 1.77 7.75 -11.84
CA PHE A 84 1.60 8.03 -10.42
C PHE A 84 2.77 8.88 -9.94
N HIS A 85 2.51 9.74 -8.97
CA HIS A 85 3.51 10.64 -8.40
C HIS A 85 3.49 10.62 -6.88
N PHE A 86 4.66 10.64 -6.31
CA PHE A 86 4.82 10.89 -4.88
C PHE A 86 6.05 11.80 -4.71
N GLU A 87 5.82 13.02 -4.25
CA GLU A 87 6.85 14.06 -4.16
C GLU A 87 7.53 14.25 -5.52
N ASP A 88 8.82 14.05 -5.62
CA ASP A 88 9.58 14.20 -6.87
C ASP A 88 9.72 12.88 -7.66
N LEU A 89 9.08 11.82 -7.19
CA LEU A 89 9.12 10.51 -7.83
C LEU A 89 7.95 10.31 -8.78
N THR A 90 8.19 9.69 -9.92
CA THR A 90 7.17 9.32 -10.89
C THR A 90 7.21 7.82 -11.10
N PHE A 91 6.03 7.19 -11.12
CA PHE A 91 5.88 5.75 -11.29
C PHE A 91 5.04 5.44 -12.51
N ALA A 92 5.46 4.41 -13.25
CA ALA A 92 4.67 3.90 -14.37
C ALA A 92 3.40 3.22 -13.84
N THR A 93 2.41 3.10 -14.71
CA THR A 93 1.14 2.42 -14.38
C THR A 93 1.25 0.89 -14.43
N GLU A 94 2.32 0.38 -15.04
CA GLU A 94 2.59 -1.06 -15.10
C GLU A 94 3.95 -1.36 -14.43
N PRO A 95 4.06 -2.42 -13.63
CA PRO A 95 2.97 -3.33 -13.21
C PRO A 95 1.88 -2.60 -12.43
N LYS A 96 0.65 -3.08 -12.50
CA LYS A 96 -0.52 -2.34 -11.97
C LYS A 96 -0.44 -2.02 -10.48
N THR A 97 0.21 -2.86 -9.70
CA THR A 97 0.29 -2.68 -8.24
C THR A 97 1.59 -1.99 -7.79
N TYR A 98 2.45 -1.61 -8.72
CA TYR A 98 3.78 -1.08 -8.42
C TYR A 98 3.75 0.10 -7.44
N PHE A 99 3.04 1.15 -7.78
CA PHE A 99 3.00 2.36 -6.94
C PHE A 99 2.36 2.07 -5.58
N TYR A 100 1.24 1.35 -5.57
CA TYR A 100 0.53 1.04 -4.33
C TYR A 100 1.39 0.20 -3.39
N HIS A 101 2.00 -0.87 -3.89
CA HIS A 101 2.86 -1.74 -3.07
C HIS A 101 4.08 -0.98 -2.56
N TRP A 102 4.69 -0.15 -3.40
CA TRP A 102 5.82 0.68 -2.99
C TRP A 102 5.42 1.63 -1.85
N LEU A 103 4.30 2.32 -1.98
CA LEU A 103 3.78 3.21 -0.94
C LEU A 103 3.50 2.46 0.36
N TYR A 104 2.76 1.38 0.25
CA TYR A 104 2.33 0.61 1.41
C TYR A 104 3.53 0.05 2.19
N ILE A 105 4.47 -0.55 1.48
CA ILE A 105 5.64 -1.18 2.09
C ILE A 105 6.56 -0.14 2.72
N ASN A 106 6.76 1.00 2.07
CA ASN A 106 7.52 2.09 2.66
C ASN A 106 6.84 2.64 3.91
N ALA A 107 5.52 2.82 3.86
CA ALA A 107 4.75 3.28 5.01
C ALA A 107 4.87 2.29 6.18
N LEU A 108 4.71 1.01 5.91
CA LEU A 108 4.82 -0.02 6.93
C LEU A 108 6.24 -0.05 7.54
N HIS A 109 7.25 0.10 6.71
CA HIS A 109 8.64 0.12 7.17
C HIS A 109 8.93 1.29 8.13
N MET A 110 8.22 2.40 7.96
CA MET A 110 8.35 3.57 8.84
C MET A 110 7.72 3.36 10.23
N HIS A 111 6.87 2.35 10.39
CA HIS A 111 6.20 2.02 11.63
C HIS A 111 6.73 0.70 12.16
N SER A 112 7.87 0.73 12.83
CA SER A 112 8.60 -0.47 13.25
C SER A 112 7.79 -1.40 14.15
N ASP A 113 6.94 -0.86 15.02
CA ASP A 113 6.07 -1.65 15.88
C ASP A 113 5.05 -2.47 15.07
N LEU A 114 4.42 -1.85 14.08
CA LEU A 114 3.48 -2.54 13.20
C LEU A 114 4.23 -3.55 12.31
N ALA A 115 5.38 -3.15 11.81
CA ALA A 115 6.21 -4.01 10.95
C ALA A 115 6.63 -5.29 11.66
N GLU A 116 6.98 -5.21 12.94
CA GLU A 116 7.32 -6.40 13.71
C GLU A 116 6.10 -7.28 13.99
N GLN A 117 4.95 -6.68 14.22
CA GLN A 117 3.73 -7.44 14.51
C GLN A 117 3.24 -8.23 13.29
N VAL A 118 3.37 -7.70 12.07
CA VAL A 118 2.91 -8.43 10.87
C VAL A 118 3.71 -9.72 10.65
N LEU A 119 4.95 -9.78 11.14
CA LEU A 119 5.79 -10.98 10.99
C LEU A 119 5.26 -12.17 11.78
N CYS A 120 4.32 -11.95 12.72
CA CYS A 120 3.71 -13.01 13.49
C CYS A 120 2.58 -13.73 12.73
N TYR A 121 2.23 -13.26 11.54
CA TYR A 121 1.12 -13.83 10.76
C TYR A 121 1.63 -14.59 9.57
N ASP A 122 0.87 -15.60 9.16
CA ASP A 122 1.22 -16.49 8.05
C ASP A 122 0.56 -16.08 6.74
N ALA A 123 -0.58 -15.39 6.84
CA ALA A 123 -1.34 -14.98 5.67
C ALA A 123 -2.17 -13.73 6.00
N PHE A 124 -2.58 -13.01 4.96
CA PHE A 124 -3.36 -11.79 5.09
C PHE A 124 -4.57 -11.85 4.18
N THR A 125 -5.66 -11.24 4.60
CA THR A 125 -6.89 -11.19 3.82
C THR A 125 -7.50 -9.80 3.89
N ASP A 126 -8.24 -9.44 2.86
CA ASP A 126 -8.95 -8.17 2.77
C ASP A 126 -10.37 -8.47 2.29
N ILE A 127 -11.32 -8.47 3.22
CA ILE A 127 -12.71 -8.88 2.93
C ILE A 127 -13.47 -7.86 2.08
N GLU A 128 -13.00 -6.62 2.03
CA GLU A 128 -13.64 -5.59 1.22
C GLU A 128 -13.07 -5.49 -0.19
N PHE A 129 -12.06 -6.31 -0.50
CA PHE A 129 -11.44 -6.30 -1.81
C PHE A 129 -12.39 -6.86 -2.86
N ASN A 130 -12.61 -6.05 -3.91
CA ASN A 130 -13.41 -6.48 -5.07
C ASN A 130 -12.51 -6.40 -6.32
N PRO A 131 -12.07 -7.54 -6.86
CA PRO A 131 -11.16 -7.54 -8.00
C PRO A 131 -11.75 -6.93 -9.27
N LYS A 132 -13.07 -6.79 -9.36
CA LYS A 132 -13.72 -6.14 -10.49
C LYS A 132 -13.64 -4.61 -10.41
N LYS A 133 -13.47 -4.06 -9.21
CA LYS A 133 -13.45 -2.61 -8.97
C LYS A 133 -12.10 -2.07 -8.56
N SER A 134 -11.26 -2.92 -7.99
CA SER A 134 -9.95 -2.50 -7.48
C SER A 134 -8.91 -3.55 -7.75
N ILE A 135 -7.74 -3.10 -8.15
CA ILE A 135 -6.55 -3.95 -8.30
C ILE A 135 -5.61 -3.80 -7.10
N ASN A 136 -5.96 -2.92 -6.16
CA ASN A 136 -5.13 -2.65 -5.00
C ASN A 136 -5.57 -3.51 -3.83
N CYS A 137 -4.67 -4.29 -3.28
CA CYS A 137 -4.95 -5.17 -2.17
C CYS A 137 -3.93 -4.93 -1.05
N GLN A 138 -4.42 -4.47 0.09
CA GLN A 138 -3.60 -4.22 1.27
C GLN A 138 -3.00 -5.53 1.77
N ALA A 139 -3.78 -6.60 1.72
CA ALA A 139 -3.33 -7.92 2.15
C ALA A 139 -2.16 -8.42 1.30
N GLU A 140 -2.22 -8.24 -0.01
CA GLU A 140 -1.13 -8.61 -0.91
C GLU A 140 0.14 -7.81 -0.61
N ALA A 141 0.01 -6.50 -0.40
CA ALA A 141 1.14 -5.65 -0.07
C ALA A 141 1.79 -6.06 1.25
N ALA A 142 0.98 -6.37 2.27
CA ALA A 142 1.50 -6.87 3.55
C ALA A 142 2.24 -8.20 3.38
N ALA A 143 1.72 -9.10 2.57
CA ALA A 143 2.36 -10.38 2.28
C ALA A 143 3.71 -10.19 1.58
N VAL A 144 3.78 -9.25 0.64
CA VAL A 144 5.05 -8.92 -0.03
C VAL A 144 6.07 -8.39 0.98
N TYR A 145 5.64 -7.52 1.89
CA TYR A 145 6.50 -7.01 2.95
C TYR A 145 7.10 -8.14 3.79
N VAL A 146 6.25 -9.05 4.25
CA VAL A 146 6.68 -10.18 5.07
C VAL A 146 7.68 -11.06 4.30
N SER A 147 7.39 -11.33 3.02
CA SER A 147 8.28 -12.10 2.16
C SER A 147 9.66 -11.44 2.05
N LEU A 148 9.70 -10.15 1.79
CA LEU A 148 10.97 -9.41 1.66
C LEU A 148 11.75 -9.43 2.98
N ARG A 149 11.07 -9.27 4.11
CA ARG A 149 11.71 -9.33 5.43
C ARG A 149 12.30 -10.71 5.72
N ARG A 150 11.53 -11.77 5.48
CA ARG A 150 11.97 -13.14 5.76
C ARG A 150 13.11 -13.57 4.84
N ARG A 151 13.14 -13.06 3.63
CA ARG A 151 14.21 -13.34 2.66
C ARG A 151 15.40 -12.40 2.81
N ARG A 152 15.33 -11.45 3.73
CA ARG A 152 16.37 -10.43 3.98
C ARG A 152 16.66 -9.55 2.76
N LEU A 153 15.62 -9.25 1.99
CA LEU A 153 15.71 -8.44 0.77
C LEU A 153 15.12 -7.05 0.91
N LEU A 154 14.51 -6.74 2.07
CA LEU A 154 13.77 -5.50 2.23
C LEU A 154 14.64 -4.26 2.04
N GLN A 155 15.80 -4.20 2.66
CA GLN A 155 16.69 -3.04 2.55
C GLN A 155 17.10 -2.79 1.10
N GLU A 156 17.41 -3.85 0.38
CA GLU A 156 17.80 -3.76 -1.02
C GLU A 156 16.63 -3.30 -1.88
N ALA A 157 15.43 -3.84 -1.62
CA ALA A 157 14.21 -3.46 -2.35
C ALA A 157 13.84 -1.99 -2.13
N LEU A 158 14.05 -1.47 -0.92
CA LEU A 158 13.69 -0.08 -0.59
C LEU A 158 14.77 0.94 -0.90
N LYS A 159 15.88 0.51 -1.47
CA LYS A 159 16.98 1.37 -1.87
C LYS A 159 16.56 2.41 -2.90
N SER A 160 15.74 2.00 -3.86
CA SER A 160 15.17 2.87 -4.89
C SER A 160 13.88 2.26 -5.41
N LYS A 161 13.07 3.05 -6.10
CA LYS A 161 11.86 2.52 -6.72
C LYS A 161 12.19 1.49 -7.81
N GLU A 162 13.32 1.65 -8.49
CA GLU A 162 13.80 0.72 -9.52
C GLU A 162 14.24 -0.61 -8.90
N ALA A 163 14.95 -0.57 -7.78
CA ALA A 163 15.33 -1.78 -7.05
C ALA A 163 14.09 -2.54 -6.58
N PHE A 164 13.08 -1.82 -6.09
CA PHE A 164 11.81 -2.41 -5.68
C PHE A 164 11.12 -3.10 -6.86
N LEU A 165 11.06 -2.40 -7.98
CA LEU A 165 10.45 -2.95 -9.20
C LEU A 165 11.12 -4.26 -9.61
N ASP A 166 12.45 -4.26 -9.63
CA ASP A 166 13.22 -5.45 -10.02
C ASP A 166 13.02 -6.62 -9.06
N MET A 167 13.04 -6.38 -7.75
CA MET A 167 12.95 -7.45 -6.76
C MET A 167 11.55 -8.03 -6.61
N VAL A 168 10.54 -7.21 -6.72
CA VAL A 168 9.16 -7.64 -6.49
C VAL A 168 8.52 -8.21 -7.74
N TYR A 169 8.86 -7.67 -8.90
CA TYR A 169 8.17 -7.99 -10.17
C TYR A 169 8.99 -8.75 -11.19
N SER A 170 10.27 -9.00 -10.94
CA SER A 170 11.02 -9.86 -11.84
C SER A 170 10.90 -11.32 -11.44
N ASP A 171 10.83 -12.17 -12.44
CA ASP A 171 10.73 -13.64 -12.25
C ASP A 171 12.06 -14.27 -11.88
#